data_68dd038967f500d08a65728fe9daa548
#
_entry.id   68dd038967f500d08a65728fe9daa548
#
_cell.length_a   1.000
_cell.length_b   1.000
_cell.length_c   1.000
_cell.angle_alpha   90.00
_cell.angle_beta   90.00
_cell.angle_gamma   90.00
#
_symmetry.space_group_name_H-M   'P 1'
#
loop_
_entity.id
_entity.type
_entity.pdbx_description
1 polymer ?
#
loop_
_entity_poly.entity_id
_entity_poly.type
_entity_poly.pdbx_seq_one_letter_code
_entity_poly.pdbx_strand_id
1 'polypeptide(L)'
;MSKNEVDVSERRTPYRGYMRLDHYKIKHTKYDGSWTPDLSREVIERGNAVSVLPFDPYTDTLVLIEQFRIGGYTAPNMSAWQIECVAGMIEPHQTAIETAHRETLEETGLQVLDLEPIYTYLSSPGCTSETIEMFCGHVDANNVSNFGGLETEGEYIRVFTLPVSEAFDWVNTGKIQNGMTIIALLWLKNNIDLIRVKWRVGE
;
A
#
# COMPACT_ATOMS: atom_id res chain seq x y z
N MET A 1 -21.69 26.01 7.06
CA MET A 1 -20.29 25.60 7.25
C MET A 1 -19.44 26.52 6.38
N SER A 2 -18.41 27.17 6.92
CA SER A 2 -17.46 27.97 6.13
C SER A 2 -16.80 27.04 5.10
N LYS A 3 -16.66 27.53 3.88
CA LYS A 3 -15.97 26.80 2.81
C LYS A 3 -14.49 26.74 3.18
N ASN A 4 -13.92 25.53 3.27
CA ASN A 4 -12.48 25.38 3.48
C ASN A 4 -11.74 25.87 2.24
N GLU A 5 -10.85 26.86 2.42
CA GLU A 5 -10.09 27.48 1.34
C GLU A 5 -8.60 27.40 1.65
N VAL A 6 -7.79 27.27 0.59
CA VAL A 6 -6.33 27.28 0.65
C VAL A 6 -5.83 28.29 -0.39
N ASP A 7 -4.92 29.16 0.03
CA ASP A 7 -4.18 30.09 -0.81
C ASP A 7 -2.71 29.66 -0.86
N VAL A 8 -2.16 29.47 -2.06
CA VAL A 8 -0.77 29.06 -2.28
C VAL A 8 -0.01 30.25 -2.88
N SER A 9 0.78 30.93 -2.07
CA SER A 9 1.57 32.08 -2.51
C SER A 9 2.88 31.72 -3.19
N GLU A 10 3.47 30.55 -2.85
CA GLU A 10 4.72 30.08 -3.46
C GLU A 10 4.74 28.54 -3.49
N ARG A 11 5.24 27.98 -4.60
CA ARG A 11 5.67 26.58 -4.70
C ARG A 11 7.03 26.51 -5.36
N ARG A 12 7.99 25.84 -4.74
CA ARG A 12 9.31 25.54 -5.29
C ARG A 12 9.70 24.10 -5.03
N THR A 13 10.61 23.57 -5.83
CA THR A 13 11.13 22.21 -5.70
C THR A 13 12.61 22.25 -5.33
N PRO A 14 12.95 22.25 -4.02
CA PRO A 14 14.34 22.33 -3.57
C PRO A 14 15.14 21.05 -3.85
N TYR A 15 14.49 19.90 -3.99
CA TYR A 15 15.15 18.65 -4.30
C TYR A 15 14.35 17.82 -5.32
N ARG A 16 15.07 17.22 -6.26
CA ARG A 16 14.54 16.29 -7.27
C ARG A 16 15.56 15.17 -7.50
N GLY A 17 15.29 14.02 -6.91
CA GLY A 17 15.98 12.76 -7.13
C GLY A 17 14.99 11.66 -7.50
N TYR A 18 15.11 10.48 -6.92
CA TYR A 18 14.09 9.42 -7.00
C TYR A 18 12.72 9.92 -6.52
N MET A 19 12.70 10.64 -5.41
CA MET A 19 11.53 11.41 -4.97
C MET A 19 11.75 12.89 -5.25
N ARG A 20 10.65 13.66 -5.30
CA ARG A 20 10.67 15.12 -5.36
C ARG A 20 10.23 15.69 -4.01
N LEU A 21 10.96 16.67 -3.49
CA LEU A 21 10.54 17.46 -2.35
C LEU A 21 10.03 18.82 -2.84
N ASP A 22 8.77 19.11 -2.61
CA ASP A 22 8.16 20.40 -2.88
C ASP A 22 8.00 21.18 -1.58
N HIS A 23 8.32 22.46 -1.64
CA HIS A 23 8.12 23.41 -0.57
C HIS A 23 7.02 24.41 -0.96
N TYR A 24 6.05 24.58 -0.07
CA TYR A 24 4.91 25.46 -0.25
C TYR A 24 4.89 26.56 0.80
N LYS A 25 4.55 27.80 0.39
CA LYS A 25 4.03 28.82 1.30
C LYS A 25 2.53 28.93 1.10
N ILE A 26 1.78 28.67 2.14
CA ILE A 26 0.33 28.58 2.11
C ILE A 26 -0.32 29.37 3.24
N LYS A 27 -1.60 29.70 3.04
CA LYS A 27 -2.57 30.02 4.09
C LYS A 27 -3.80 29.15 3.89
N HIS A 28 -4.50 28.87 4.96
CA HIS A 28 -5.80 28.21 4.87
C HIS A 28 -6.77 28.81 5.88
N THR A 29 -8.05 28.61 5.64
CA THR A 29 -9.09 29.03 6.58
C THR A 29 -9.06 28.17 7.83
N LYS A 30 -9.25 28.80 8.98
CA LYS A 30 -9.49 28.13 10.26
C LYS A 30 -10.96 27.79 10.42
N TYR A 31 -11.28 26.98 11.42
CA TYR A 31 -12.66 26.57 11.70
C TYR A 31 -13.57 27.74 12.18
N ASP A 32 -12.98 28.86 12.65
CA ASP A 32 -13.69 30.09 12.98
C ASP A 32 -13.94 31.02 11.76
N GLY A 33 -13.47 30.59 10.57
CA GLY A 33 -13.58 31.32 9.33
C GLY A 33 -12.48 32.36 9.10
N SER A 34 -11.58 32.59 10.07
CA SER A 34 -10.41 33.43 9.88
C SER A 34 -9.29 32.68 9.12
N TRP A 35 -8.32 33.42 8.58
CA TRP A 35 -7.17 32.83 7.90
C TRP A 35 -6.01 32.56 8.88
N THR A 36 -5.21 31.53 8.58
CA THR A 36 -3.92 31.30 9.24
C THR A 36 -2.93 32.40 8.85
N PRO A 37 -1.87 32.63 9.63
CA PRO A 37 -0.68 33.29 9.10
C PRO A 37 -0.06 32.49 7.97
N ASP A 38 0.99 33.03 7.33
CA ASP A 38 1.78 32.31 6.35
C ASP A 38 2.40 31.05 6.99
N LEU A 39 2.16 29.91 6.37
CA LEU A 39 2.68 28.60 6.79
C LEU A 39 3.64 28.08 5.73
N SER A 40 4.73 27.50 6.19
CA SER A 40 5.66 26.75 5.36
C SER A 40 5.35 25.24 5.48
N ARG A 41 5.27 24.53 4.37
CA ARG A 41 5.03 23.08 4.31
C ARG A 41 5.94 22.44 3.29
N GLU A 42 6.37 21.23 3.62
CA GLU A 42 7.16 20.39 2.74
C GLU A 42 6.35 19.15 2.39
N VAL A 43 6.37 18.76 1.11
CA VAL A 43 5.62 17.62 0.60
C VAL A 43 6.55 16.75 -0.24
N ILE A 44 6.62 15.48 0.12
CA ILE A 44 7.30 14.45 -0.66
C ILE A 44 6.34 13.97 -1.75
N GLU A 45 6.77 14.06 -2.98
CA GLU A 45 6.05 13.61 -4.16
C GLU A 45 6.77 12.40 -4.76
N ARG A 46 6.09 11.27 -4.80
CA ARG A 46 6.63 10.02 -5.35
C ARG A 46 5.66 9.29 -6.28
N GLY A 47 4.46 9.83 -6.47
CA GLY A 47 3.37 9.18 -7.20
C GLY A 47 2.45 8.40 -6.28
N ASN A 48 1.50 7.70 -6.88
CA ASN A 48 0.52 6.87 -6.19
C ASN A 48 0.88 5.39 -6.33
N ALA A 49 0.40 4.57 -5.42
CA ALA A 49 0.68 3.15 -5.39
C ALA A 49 -0.60 2.31 -5.31
N VAL A 50 -0.46 1.06 -5.68
CA VAL A 50 -1.46 0.02 -5.45
C VAL A 50 -0.91 -0.97 -4.41
N SER A 51 -1.79 -1.59 -3.64
CA SER A 51 -1.47 -2.73 -2.79
C SER A 51 -2.49 -3.84 -2.98
N VAL A 52 -2.03 -5.06 -3.07
CA VAL A 52 -2.87 -6.26 -3.23
C VAL A 52 -2.56 -7.23 -2.09
N LEU A 53 -3.61 -7.68 -1.39
CA LEU A 53 -3.54 -8.82 -0.48
C LEU A 53 -3.98 -10.08 -1.25
N PRO A 54 -3.05 -10.90 -1.77
CA PRO A 54 -3.42 -12.13 -2.48
C PRO A 54 -3.96 -13.16 -1.50
N PHE A 55 -5.16 -13.64 -1.76
CA PHE A 55 -5.89 -14.59 -0.92
C PHE A 55 -6.42 -15.75 -1.77
N ASP A 56 -6.13 -16.96 -1.34
CA ASP A 56 -6.73 -18.19 -1.85
C ASP A 56 -7.88 -18.60 -0.94
N PRO A 57 -9.13 -18.44 -1.38
CA PRO A 57 -10.30 -18.75 -0.57
C PRO A 57 -10.52 -20.26 -0.37
N TYR A 58 -9.94 -21.13 -1.22
CA TYR A 58 -10.13 -22.58 -1.14
C TYR A 58 -9.27 -23.22 -0.05
N THR A 59 -8.05 -22.70 0.11
CA THR A 59 -7.08 -23.19 1.10
C THR A 59 -7.00 -22.31 2.34
N ASP A 60 -7.73 -21.18 2.40
CA ASP A 60 -7.63 -20.15 3.44
C ASP A 60 -6.19 -19.64 3.65
N THR A 61 -5.50 -19.43 2.54
CA THR A 61 -4.08 -19.09 2.52
C THR A 61 -3.86 -17.71 1.91
N LEU A 62 -3.00 -16.93 2.54
CA LEU A 62 -2.49 -15.66 2.02
C LEU A 62 -1.13 -15.87 1.36
N VAL A 63 -0.83 -15.04 0.36
CA VAL A 63 0.52 -14.92 -0.18
C VAL A 63 1.07 -13.57 0.25
N LEU A 64 2.17 -13.59 0.99
CA LEU A 64 2.85 -12.40 1.48
C LEU A 64 4.28 -12.37 0.96
N ILE A 65 4.84 -11.19 0.95
CA ILE A 65 6.23 -10.96 0.56
C ILE A 65 7.05 -10.45 1.74
N GLU A 66 8.35 -10.68 1.68
CA GLU A 66 9.31 -10.06 2.60
C GLU A 66 10.42 -9.43 1.79
N GLN A 67 10.67 -8.15 2.03
CA GLN A 67 11.73 -7.42 1.34
C GLN A 67 12.38 -6.36 2.22
N PHE A 68 13.59 -5.93 1.84
CA PHE A 68 14.30 -4.85 2.50
C PHE A 68 13.62 -3.50 2.24
N ARG A 69 13.41 -2.74 3.31
CA ARG A 69 12.90 -1.37 3.25
C ARG A 69 13.82 -0.43 4.03
N ILE A 70 14.39 0.55 3.34
CA ILE A 70 15.29 1.54 3.97
C ILE A 70 14.59 2.32 5.09
N GLY A 71 13.28 2.57 4.99
CA GLY A 71 12.50 3.19 6.06
C GLY A 71 12.46 2.35 7.33
N GLY A 72 12.32 1.02 7.20
CA GLY A 72 12.41 0.09 8.33
C GLY A 72 13.81 0.06 8.93
N TYR A 73 14.86 0.09 8.10
CA TYR A 73 16.24 0.13 8.57
C TYR A 73 16.57 1.39 9.40
N THR A 74 16.04 2.54 8.99
CA THR A 74 16.32 3.82 9.68
C THR A 74 15.39 4.07 10.87
N ALA A 75 14.26 3.38 10.95
CA ALA A 75 13.30 3.54 12.03
C ALA A 75 13.77 2.76 13.29
N PRO A 76 13.79 3.39 14.48
CA PRO A 76 14.20 2.71 15.69
C PRO A 76 13.22 1.57 16.05
N ASN A 77 13.77 0.41 16.42
CA ASN A 77 13.01 -0.77 16.85
C ASN A 77 12.07 -1.39 15.77
N MET A 78 12.33 -1.12 14.48
CA MET A 78 11.63 -1.74 13.38
C MET A 78 12.53 -2.73 12.63
N SER A 79 11.92 -3.71 11.96
CA SER A 79 12.66 -4.59 11.05
C SER A 79 13.00 -3.85 9.75
N ALA A 80 14.22 -4.05 9.24
CA ALA A 80 14.56 -3.63 7.89
C ALA A 80 13.89 -4.51 6.82
N TRP A 81 13.66 -5.78 7.12
CA TRP A 81 12.91 -6.70 6.27
C TRP A 81 11.46 -6.68 6.71
N GLN A 82 10.61 -6.12 5.84
CA GLN A 82 9.20 -5.94 6.11
C GLN A 82 8.39 -7.08 5.49
N ILE A 83 7.41 -7.57 6.24
CA ILE A 83 6.39 -8.49 5.73
C ILE A 83 5.24 -7.66 5.18
N GLU A 84 4.97 -7.83 3.88
CA GLU A 84 4.09 -6.93 3.13
C GLU A 84 3.10 -7.68 2.25
N CYS A 85 1.99 -6.99 1.92
CA CYS A 85 1.22 -7.29 0.73
C CYS A 85 2.06 -6.97 -0.51
N VAL A 86 1.70 -7.55 -1.66
CA VAL A 86 2.16 -7.07 -2.97
C VAL A 86 1.87 -5.58 -3.10
N ALA A 87 2.82 -4.80 -3.61
CA ALA A 87 2.61 -3.37 -3.82
C ALA A 87 3.55 -2.79 -4.86
N GLY A 88 3.05 -1.89 -5.71
CA GLY A 88 3.86 -1.18 -6.68
C GLY A 88 3.32 0.19 -7.03
N MET A 89 4.17 0.95 -7.72
CA MET A 89 3.82 2.28 -8.18
C MET A 89 2.92 2.22 -9.41
N ILE A 90 1.89 3.05 -9.41
CA ILE A 90 1.03 3.22 -10.59
C ILE A 90 1.81 4.04 -11.61
N GLU A 91 2.18 3.41 -12.72
CA GLU A 91 2.91 4.06 -13.79
C GLU A 91 2.03 5.07 -14.56
N PRO A 92 2.65 6.08 -15.21
CA PRO A 92 1.91 6.93 -16.13
C PRO A 92 1.17 6.09 -17.17
N HIS A 93 -0.14 6.34 -17.33
CA HIS A 93 -1.03 5.63 -18.26
C HIS A 93 -1.52 4.24 -17.84
N GLN A 94 -1.16 3.77 -16.64
CA GLN A 94 -1.74 2.57 -16.03
C GLN A 94 -2.85 2.95 -15.05
N THR A 95 -3.84 2.08 -14.97
CA THR A 95 -4.85 2.10 -13.89
C THR A 95 -4.33 1.32 -12.68
N ALA A 96 -4.92 1.55 -11.51
CA ALA A 96 -4.61 0.77 -10.31
C ALA A 96 -4.88 -0.74 -10.51
N ILE A 97 -5.93 -1.09 -11.25
CA ILE A 97 -6.28 -2.50 -11.56
C ILE A 97 -5.19 -3.15 -12.42
N GLU A 98 -4.75 -2.49 -13.48
CA GLU A 98 -3.67 -3.01 -14.35
C GLU A 98 -2.37 -3.17 -13.57
N THR A 99 -2.04 -2.19 -12.72
CA THR A 99 -0.86 -2.26 -11.85
C THR A 99 -1.00 -3.41 -10.84
N ALA A 100 -2.17 -3.61 -10.23
CA ALA A 100 -2.42 -4.72 -9.30
C ALA A 100 -2.17 -6.10 -9.93
N HIS A 101 -2.62 -6.30 -11.16
CA HIS A 101 -2.36 -7.54 -11.90
C HIS A 101 -0.88 -7.72 -12.23
N ARG A 102 -0.21 -6.67 -12.73
CA ARG A 102 1.20 -6.68 -13.10
C ARG A 102 2.08 -6.97 -11.88
N GLU A 103 1.94 -6.19 -10.81
CA GLU A 103 2.77 -6.34 -9.61
C GLU A 103 2.57 -7.70 -8.93
N THR A 104 1.33 -8.21 -8.88
CA THR A 104 1.10 -9.54 -8.30
C THR A 104 1.82 -10.62 -9.10
N LEU A 105 1.83 -10.52 -10.42
CA LEU A 105 2.56 -11.45 -11.28
C LEU A 105 4.08 -11.33 -11.12
N GLU A 106 4.62 -10.11 -11.10
CA GLU A 106 6.07 -9.82 -11.02
C GLU A 106 6.63 -10.22 -9.65
N GLU A 107 5.92 -9.91 -8.57
CA GLU A 107 6.41 -10.18 -7.22
C GLU A 107 6.16 -11.63 -6.75
N THR A 108 5.09 -12.30 -7.22
CA THR A 108 4.70 -13.61 -6.68
C THR A 108 4.63 -14.75 -7.72
N GLY A 109 4.64 -14.43 -8.99
CA GLY A 109 4.39 -15.37 -10.08
C GLY A 109 2.93 -15.75 -10.27
N LEU A 110 2.00 -15.17 -9.48
CA LEU A 110 0.58 -15.54 -9.50
C LEU A 110 -0.23 -14.63 -10.40
N GLN A 111 -1.23 -15.20 -11.03
CA GLN A 111 -2.28 -14.47 -11.73
C GLN A 111 -3.42 -14.14 -10.77
N VAL A 112 -3.86 -12.90 -10.75
CA VAL A 112 -5.07 -12.47 -10.06
C VAL A 112 -6.29 -12.88 -10.88
N LEU A 113 -7.20 -13.63 -10.28
CA LEU A 113 -8.44 -14.13 -10.90
C LEU A 113 -9.59 -13.12 -10.77
N ASP A 114 -9.67 -12.43 -9.63
CA ASP A 114 -10.63 -11.35 -9.35
C ASP A 114 -10.04 -10.39 -8.32
N LEU A 115 -10.51 -9.15 -8.31
CA LEU A 115 -10.13 -8.11 -7.36
C LEU A 115 -11.34 -7.58 -6.60
N GLU A 116 -11.23 -7.52 -5.28
CA GLU A 116 -12.17 -6.83 -4.42
C GLU A 116 -11.54 -5.56 -3.87
N PRO A 117 -12.10 -4.37 -4.14
CA PRO A 117 -11.59 -3.12 -3.59
C PRO A 117 -11.67 -3.10 -2.06
N ILE A 118 -10.61 -2.65 -1.41
CA ILE A 118 -10.57 -2.46 0.05
C ILE A 118 -10.81 -0.99 0.38
N TYR A 119 -9.79 -0.18 0.18
CA TYR A 119 -9.82 1.27 0.44
C TYR A 119 -8.86 2.00 -0.50
N THR A 120 -9.13 3.31 -0.67
CA THR A 120 -8.13 4.27 -1.10
C THR A 120 -7.83 5.19 0.05
N TYR A 121 -6.56 5.37 0.40
CA TYR A 121 -6.16 6.20 1.53
C TYR A 121 -4.86 6.96 1.26
N LEU A 122 -4.64 8.03 2.04
CA LEU A 122 -3.38 8.78 2.03
C LEU A 122 -2.38 8.11 2.98
N SER A 123 -1.18 7.77 2.50
CA SER A 123 -0.18 7.05 3.29
C SER A 123 0.34 7.87 4.49
N SER A 124 0.60 9.16 4.28
CA SER A 124 1.01 10.08 5.34
C SER A 124 0.70 11.55 4.96
N PRO A 125 -0.58 11.99 5.06
CA PRO A 125 -1.04 13.29 4.53
C PRO A 125 -0.39 14.51 5.17
N GLY A 126 0.37 14.34 6.23
CA GLY A 126 1.14 15.42 6.85
C GLY A 126 2.40 15.80 6.06
N CYS A 127 2.91 14.91 5.19
CA CYS A 127 4.19 15.12 4.49
C CYS A 127 4.28 14.52 3.08
N THR A 128 3.28 13.80 2.62
CA THR A 128 3.24 13.25 1.25
C THR A 128 1.84 13.32 0.67
N SER A 129 1.76 13.43 -0.65
CA SER A 129 0.51 13.38 -1.42
C SER A 129 0.14 11.96 -1.84
N GLU A 130 0.99 10.96 -1.56
CA GLU A 130 0.80 9.58 -1.98
C GLU A 130 -0.55 9.03 -1.54
N THR A 131 -1.32 8.54 -2.50
CA THR A 131 -2.49 7.69 -2.27
C THR A 131 -2.16 6.24 -2.55
N ILE A 132 -2.79 5.34 -1.79
CA ILE A 132 -2.65 3.90 -1.99
C ILE A 132 -4.04 3.33 -2.26
N GLU A 133 -4.22 2.71 -3.42
CA GLU A 133 -5.43 1.94 -3.74
C GLU A 133 -5.21 0.48 -3.36
N MET A 134 -6.06 -0.05 -2.50
CA MET A 134 -5.90 -1.40 -1.94
C MET A 134 -6.96 -2.35 -2.46
N PHE A 135 -6.52 -3.57 -2.73
CA PHE A 135 -7.36 -4.67 -3.19
C PHE A 135 -7.07 -5.95 -2.39
N CYS A 136 -8.11 -6.78 -2.22
CA CYS A 136 -7.94 -8.20 -1.97
C CYS A 136 -7.96 -8.91 -3.33
N GLY A 137 -6.95 -9.72 -3.62
CA GLY A 137 -6.82 -10.42 -4.90
C GLY A 137 -7.11 -11.91 -4.74
N HIS A 138 -8.07 -12.45 -5.50
CA HIS A 138 -8.28 -13.88 -5.60
C HIS A 138 -7.15 -14.53 -6.39
N VAL A 139 -6.46 -15.50 -5.80
CA VAL A 139 -5.35 -16.24 -6.43
C VAL A 139 -5.45 -17.73 -6.12
N ASP A 140 -4.76 -18.54 -6.93
CA ASP A 140 -4.44 -19.95 -6.60
C ASP A 140 -3.05 -20.01 -5.98
N ALA A 141 -2.96 -20.19 -4.67
CA ALA A 141 -1.71 -20.19 -3.92
C ALA A 141 -0.84 -21.46 -4.13
N ASN A 142 -1.32 -22.47 -4.85
CA ASN A 142 -0.55 -23.69 -5.09
C ASN A 142 0.65 -23.49 -6.04
N ASN A 143 0.62 -22.43 -6.84
CA ASN A 143 1.62 -22.15 -7.88
C ASN A 143 2.53 -20.95 -7.54
N VAL A 144 2.64 -20.57 -6.28
CA VAL A 144 3.44 -19.43 -5.82
C VAL A 144 4.95 -19.68 -6.06
N SER A 145 5.64 -18.65 -6.55
CA SER A 145 7.11 -18.63 -6.60
C SER A 145 7.71 -18.46 -5.21
N ASN A 146 8.92 -18.94 -4.97
CA ASN A 146 9.62 -18.68 -3.69
C ASN A 146 10.29 -17.29 -3.64
N PHE A 147 10.60 -16.74 -4.82
CA PHE A 147 11.27 -15.47 -5.00
C PHE A 147 10.61 -14.70 -6.13
N GLY A 148 10.58 -13.38 -6.02
CA GLY A 148 10.01 -12.47 -6.99
C GLY A 148 10.73 -11.12 -7.01
N GLY A 149 10.13 -10.17 -7.72
CA GLY A 149 10.69 -8.84 -7.97
C GLY A 149 11.60 -8.80 -9.20
N LEU A 150 11.96 -7.59 -9.60
CA LEU A 150 12.79 -7.34 -10.78
C LEU A 150 14.21 -6.95 -10.35
N GLU A 151 15.21 -7.78 -10.73
CA GLU A 151 16.63 -7.48 -10.46
C GLU A 151 17.07 -6.12 -11.05
N THR A 152 16.49 -5.72 -12.18
CA THR A 152 16.75 -4.43 -12.82
C THR A 152 16.31 -3.24 -11.98
N GLU A 153 15.39 -3.46 -11.04
CA GLU A 153 14.89 -2.47 -10.09
C GLU A 153 15.52 -2.62 -8.69
N GLY A 154 16.43 -3.60 -8.54
CA GLY A 154 17.08 -3.89 -7.26
C GLY A 154 16.15 -4.56 -6.25
N GLU A 155 15.11 -5.22 -6.73
CA GLU A 155 14.15 -5.91 -5.91
C GLU A 155 14.54 -7.37 -5.70
N TYR A 156 14.70 -7.73 -4.43
CA TYR A 156 14.99 -9.09 -3.98
C TYR A 156 13.91 -9.49 -2.97
N ILE A 157 12.87 -10.15 -3.47
CA ILE A 157 11.65 -10.44 -2.72
C ILE A 157 11.61 -11.93 -2.37
N ARG A 158 11.40 -12.24 -1.10
CA ARG A 158 11.03 -13.57 -0.66
C ARG A 158 9.52 -13.67 -0.61
N VAL A 159 8.97 -14.66 -1.31
CA VAL A 159 7.53 -14.92 -1.33
C VAL A 159 7.22 -16.13 -0.46
N PHE A 160 6.12 -16.09 0.26
CA PHE A 160 5.69 -17.22 1.09
C PHE A 160 4.18 -17.23 1.31
N THR A 161 3.68 -18.41 1.56
CA THR A 161 2.27 -18.63 1.92
C THR A 161 2.11 -18.63 3.44
N LEU A 162 0.96 -18.14 3.91
CA LEU A 162 0.64 -18.09 5.33
C LEU A 162 -0.84 -18.36 5.55
N PRO A 163 -1.24 -19.28 6.47
CA PRO A 163 -2.64 -19.42 6.84
C PRO A 163 -3.22 -18.11 7.36
N VAL A 164 -4.45 -17.79 6.97
CA VAL A 164 -5.13 -16.54 7.38
C VAL A 164 -5.11 -16.33 8.89
N SER A 165 -5.37 -17.38 9.67
CA SER A 165 -5.36 -17.31 11.14
C SER A 165 -4.01 -16.89 11.69
N GLU A 166 -2.92 -17.41 11.15
CA GLU A 166 -1.57 -17.08 11.54
C GLU A 166 -1.20 -15.63 11.17
N ALA A 167 -1.66 -15.15 10.00
CA ALA A 167 -1.45 -13.75 9.61
C ALA A 167 -2.10 -12.77 10.60
N PHE A 168 -3.30 -13.08 11.07
CA PHE A 168 -3.97 -12.26 12.10
C PHE A 168 -3.18 -12.25 13.43
N ASP A 169 -2.60 -13.39 13.81
CA ASP A 169 -1.74 -13.46 15.01
C ASP A 169 -0.45 -12.66 14.81
N TRP A 170 0.12 -12.65 13.62
CA TRP A 170 1.31 -11.85 13.32
C TRP A 170 1.03 -10.33 13.38
N VAL A 171 -0.18 -9.89 13.06
CA VAL A 171 -0.59 -8.50 13.31
C VAL A 171 -0.70 -8.22 14.81
N ASN A 172 -1.38 -9.10 15.56
CA ASN A 172 -1.60 -8.92 17.00
C ASN A 172 -0.29 -8.92 17.81
N THR A 173 0.70 -9.70 17.38
CA THR A 173 2.02 -9.81 18.03
C THR A 173 3.03 -8.76 17.57
N GLY A 174 2.69 -7.93 16.56
CA GLY A 174 3.58 -6.93 16.00
C GLY A 174 4.68 -7.49 15.10
N LYS A 175 4.57 -8.74 14.66
CA LYS A 175 5.50 -9.32 13.67
C LYS A 175 5.30 -8.70 12.29
N ILE A 176 4.06 -8.40 11.90
CA ILE A 176 3.73 -7.57 10.73
C ILE A 176 3.71 -6.11 11.20
N GLN A 177 4.59 -5.29 10.61
CA GLN A 177 4.78 -3.89 10.98
C GLN A 177 4.42 -2.92 9.85
N ASN A 178 4.21 -3.42 8.63
CA ASN A 178 3.84 -2.62 7.47
C ASN A 178 2.38 -2.18 7.55
N GLY A 179 2.14 -0.87 7.45
CA GLY A 179 0.80 -0.30 7.62
C GLY A 179 -0.22 -0.76 6.57
N MET A 180 0.18 -0.88 5.29
CA MET A 180 -0.70 -1.37 4.22
C MET A 180 -1.16 -2.80 4.54
N THR A 181 -0.24 -3.66 4.92
CA THR A 181 -0.51 -5.06 5.24
C THR A 181 -1.42 -5.19 6.46
N ILE A 182 -1.19 -4.38 7.49
CA ILE A 182 -2.07 -4.35 8.68
C ILE A 182 -3.50 -3.94 8.29
N ILE A 183 -3.66 -2.88 7.49
CA ILE A 183 -4.97 -2.41 7.03
C ILE A 183 -5.69 -3.51 6.23
N ALA A 184 -5.00 -4.13 5.28
CA ALA A 184 -5.57 -5.19 4.45
C ALA A 184 -6.02 -6.41 5.27
N LEU A 185 -5.19 -6.84 6.23
CA LEU A 185 -5.50 -7.99 7.10
C LEU A 185 -6.65 -7.69 8.06
N LEU A 186 -6.72 -6.49 8.62
CA LEU A 186 -7.84 -6.08 9.47
C LEU A 186 -9.14 -5.97 8.65
N TRP A 187 -9.07 -5.50 7.42
CA TRP A 187 -10.22 -5.50 6.53
C TRP A 187 -10.66 -6.94 6.20
N LEU A 188 -9.72 -7.81 5.81
CA LEU A 188 -10.04 -9.21 5.52
C LEU A 188 -10.67 -9.91 6.72
N LYS A 189 -10.14 -9.70 7.92
CA LYS A 189 -10.70 -10.27 9.16
C LYS A 189 -12.18 -9.96 9.34
N ASN A 190 -12.61 -8.77 8.93
CA ASN A 190 -14.02 -8.35 9.05
C ASN A 190 -14.90 -8.77 7.86
N ASN A 191 -14.29 -9.15 6.73
CA ASN A 191 -15.01 -9.42 5.48
C ASN A 191 -14.79 -10.84 4.95
N ILE A 192 -14.00 -11.68 5.62
CA ILE A 192 -13.52 -12.96 5.10
C ILE A 192 -14.65 -13.90 4.68
N ASP A 193 -15.74 -13.95 5.43
CA ASP A 193 -16.87 -14.83 5.10
C ASP A 193 -17.61 -14.37 3.84
N LEU A 194 -17.72 -13.05 3.62
CA LEU A 194 -18.28 -12.49 2.39
C LEU A 194 -17.38 -12.80 1.20
N ILE A 195 -16.06 -12.66 1.36
CA ILE A 195 -15.07 -12.94 0.32
C ILE A 195 -15.05 -14.42 -0.02
N ARG A 196 -15.10 -15.31 0.97
CA ARG A 196 -15.23 -16.77 0.75
C ARG A 196 -16.49 -17.11 -0.04
N VAL A 197 -17.62 -16.53 0.32
CA VAL A 197 -18.88 -16.73 -0.41
C VAL A 197 -18.72 -16.21 -1.84
N LYS A 198 -18.22 -14.98 -2.03
CA LYS A 198 -18.05 -14.40 -3.35
C LYS A 198 -17.22 -15.28 -4.27
N TRP A 199 -16.11 -15.84 -3.79
CA TRP A 199 -15.11 -16.51 -4.64
C TRP A 199 -15.19 -18.04 -4.65
N ARG A 200 -15.92 -18.66 -3.72
CA ARG A 200 -16.19 -20.10 -3.72
C ARG A 200 -17.50 -20.49 -4.44
N VAL A 201 -18.33 -19.52 -4.83
CA VAL A 201 -19.57 -19.77 -5.57
C VAL A 201 -19.24 -20.00 -7.05
N GLY A 202 -19.08 -21.24 -7.44
CA GLY A 202 -18.78 -21.61 -8.82
C GLY A 202 -18.51 -23.12 -9.03
N GLU A 203 -18.64 -23.93 -7.97
CA GLU A 203 -18.63 -25.40 -8.05
C GLU A 203 -20.03 -25.98 -7.93
#